data_4e913acf7954b8b3b8ad1cf8948db688
#
_entry.id   4e913acf7954b8b3b8ad1cf8948db688
#
_cell.length_a   1.000
_cell.length_b   1.000
_cell.length_c   1.000
_cell.angle_alpha   90.00
_cell.angle_beta   90.00
_cell.angle_gamma   90.00
#
_symmetry.space_group_name_H-M   'P 1'
#
loop_
_entity.id
_entity.type
_entity.pdbx_description
1 polymer ?
#
loop_
_entity_poly.entity_id
_entity_poly.type
_entity_poly.pdbx_seq_one_letter_code
_entity_poly.pdbx_strand_id
1 'polypeptide(L)'
;MATLHYTESGQGEPLILLHSGGMSGAEWTPQIPLFARHFRVVVPDHLGHGRSPMIAEKLIVGDMGRAVLELMDELALPWAHLVGSSLGGAVALWLAVHHPERVSKLVLYRVGYRKDENTHAGTRGMADPAYWRGVGMHKWLSDIHRPQGGPDAWEEVIGRVSEALEPATTDHAHDLEILERMAQPTLLVVGDRDPVAPLEQILEMFGTIPNCGLWVMPYATHVTAGNTWRAESFALEVTRFLQRRQ
;
A
#
# COMPACT_ATOMS: atom_id res chain seq x y z
N MET A 1 -16.95 6.16 14.51
CA MET A 1 -16.16 5.45 13.49
C MET A 1 -15.87 6.45 12.39
N ALA A 2 -14.64 6.52 11.91
CA ALA A 2 -14.30 7.47 10.85
C ALA A 2 -14.46 6.74 9.51
N THR A 3 -15.41 7.20 8.72
CA THR A 3 -15.63 6.68 7.36
C THR A 3 -14.48 7.11 6.46
N LEU A 4 -13.80 6.16 5.83
CA LEU A 4 -12.78 6.46 4.82
C LEU A 4 -13.45 7.07 3.58
N HIS A 5 -12.83 8.13 3.04
CA HIS A 5 -13.16 8.54 1.69
C HIS A 5 -12.66 7.48 0.70
N TYR A 6 -13.48 7.09 -0.27
CA TYR A 6 -13.10 6.14 -1.31
C TYR A 6 -13.74 6.48 -2.66
N THR A 7 -13.19 5.88 -3.71
CA THR A 7 -13.81 5.83 -5.04
C THR A 7 -14.07 4.38 -5.42
N GLU A 8 -15.09 4.15 -6.25
CA GLU A 8 -15.47 2.82 -6.70
C GLU A 8 -15.65 2.79 -8.22
N SER A 9 -15.23 1.71 -8.87
CA SER A 9 -15.32 1.52 -10.32
C SER A 9 -15.40 0.04 -10.68
N GLY A 10 -16.08 -0.29 -11.80
CA GLY A 10 -16.19 -1.66 -12.29
C GLY A 10 -17.20 -2.51 -11.51
N GLN A 11 -17.21 -3.80 -11.83
CA GLN A 11 -18.09 -4.82 -11.24
C GLN A 11 -17.35 -6.16 -11.16
N GLY A 12 -17.81 -7.08 -10.32
CA GLY A 12 -17.21 -8.41 -10.15
C GLY A 12 -16.67 -8.64 -8.75
N GLU A 13 -15.63 -9.46 -8.63
CA GLU A 13 -14.97 -9.73 -7.35
C GLU A 13 -14.36 -8.45 -6.79
N PRO A 14 -14.44 -8.22 -5.47
CA PRO A 14 -13.94 -7.00 -4.85
C PRO A 14 -12.41 -6.96 -4.85
N LEU A 15 -11.87 -5.83 -5.31
CA LEU A 15 -10.45 -5.49 -5.31
C LEU A 15 -10.25 -4.16 -4.61
N ILE A 16 -9.50 -4.15 -3.51
CA ILE A 16 -9.16 -2.93 -2.78
C ILE A 16 -7.73 -2.54 -3.11
N LEU A 17 -7.53 -1.29 -3.55
CA LEU A 17 -6.23 -0.71 -3.86
C LEU A 17 -5.81 0.25 -2.76
N LEU A 18 -4.75 -0.11 -2.02
CA LEU A 18 -4.22 0.65 -0.89
C LEU A 18 -2.98 1.44 -1.32
N HIS A 19 -3.05 2.75 -1.24
CA HIS A 19 -2.01 3.66 -1.73
C HIS A 19 -0.79 3.76 -0.80
N SER A 20 0.31 4.30 -1.31
CA SER A 20 1.55 4.55 -0.56
C SER A 20 1.40 5.68 0.44
N GLY A 21 2.26 5.69 1.45
CA GLY A 21 2.36 6.79 2.40
C GLY A 21 2.67 8.12 1.72
N GLY A 22 2.02 9.19 2.18
CA GLY A 22 2.12 10.52 1.58
C GLY A 22 1.37 10.68 0.24
N MET A 23 0.68 9.62 -0.23
CA MET A 23 -0.13 9.65 -1.45
C MET A 23 -1.64 9.69 -1.09
N SER A 24 -2.50 9.42 -2.04
CA SER A 24 -3.93 9.18 -1.87
C SER A 24 -4.38 8.12 -2.88
N GLY A 25 -5.65 7.75 -2.89
CA GLY A 25 -6.22 6.86 -3.90
C GLY A 25 -5.94 7.30 -5.35
N ALA A 26 -5.65 8.59 -5.56
CA ALA A 26 -5.25 9.13 -6.86
C ALA A 26 -3.95 8.54 -7.40
N GLU A 27 -3.11 7.92 -6.57
CA GLU A 27 -1.93 7.15 -7.01
C GLU A 27 -2.32 6.07 -8.02
N TRP A 28 -3.48 5.45 -7.87
CA TRP A 28 -3.97 4.35 -8.68
C TRP A 28 -4.72 4.77 -9.95
N THR A 29 -4.83 6.08 -10.21
CA THR A 29 -5.58 6.61 -11.38
C THR A 29 -5.22 5.90 -12.71
N PRO A 30 -3.95 5.59 -13.03
CA PRO A 30 -3.60 4.91 -14.28
C PRO A 30 -4.06 3.44 -14.34
N GLN A 31 -4.17 2.75 -13.19
CA GLN A 31 -4.53 1.33 -13.12
C GLN A 31 -6.02 1.09 -12.93
N ILE A 32 -6.74 2.02 -12.29
CA ILE A 32 -8.18 1.86 -12.02
C ILE A 32 -8.97 1.43 -13.25
N PRO A 33 -8.88 2.09 -14.43
CA PRO A 33 -9.66 1.69 -15.60
C PRO A 33 -9.27 0.33 -16.17
N LEU A 34 -8.06 -0.15 -15.88
CA LEU A 34 -7.60 -1.46 -16.32
C LEU A 34 -8.16 -2.56 -15.41
N PHE A 35 -8.09 -2.38 -14.10
CA PHE A 35 -8.67 -3.32 -13.13
C PHE A 35 -10.20 -3.34 -13.17
N ALA A 36 -10.85 -2.20 -13.37
CA ALA A 36 -12.31 -2.08 -13.42
C ALA A 36 -12.98 -2.85 -14.57
N ARG A 37 -12.21 -3.33 -15.54
CA ARG A 37 -12.70 -4.27 -16.56
C ARG A 37 -13.00 -5.66 -16.02
N HIS A 38 -12.43 -6.00 -14.86
CA HIS A 38 -12.44 -7.36 -14.32
C HIS A 38 -12.93 -7.45 -12.87
N PHE A 39 -12.86 -6.34 -12.12
CA PHE A 39 -13.11 -6.31 -10.68
C PHE A 39 -14.02 -5.13 -10.30
N ARG A 40 -14.71 -5.29 -9.17
CA ARG A 40 -15.26 -4.16 -8.41
C ARG A 40 -14.11 -3.52 -7.63
N VAL A 41 -13.55 -2.45 -8.17
CA VAL A 41 -12.37 -1.77 -7.64
C VAL A 41 -12.78 -0.71 -6.63
N VAL A 42 -12.32 -0.84 -5.39
CA VAL A 42 -12.51 0.12 -4.30
C VAL A 42 -11.15 0.73 -3.94
N VAL A 43 -11.07 2.06 -3.93
CA VAL A 43 -9.81 2.78 -3.71
C VAL A 43 -10.01 3.79 -2.59
N PRO A 44 -9.73 3.42 -1.34
CA PRO A 44 -9.81 4.33 -0.21
C PRO A 44 -8.59 5.25 -0.13
N ASP A 45 -8.79 6.43 0.44
CA ASP A 45 -7.72 7.21 1.05
C ASP A 45 -7.48 6.67 2.47
N HIS A 46 -6.23 6.42 2.86
CA HIS A 46 -5.91 6.02 4.22
C HIS A 46 -6.25 7.11 5.23
N LEU A 47 -6.45 6.74 6.51
CA LEU A 47 -6.58 7.71 7.60
C LEU A 47 -5.48 8.76 7.52
N GLY A 48 -5.84 10.04 7.67
CA GLY A 48 -4.92 11.15 7.61
C GLY A 48 -4.32 11.44 6.22
N HIS A 49 -4.87 10.85 5.15
CA HIS A 49 -4.46 11.09 3.77
C HIS A 49 -5.63 11.54 2.91
N GLY A 50 -5.33 12.30 1.86
CA GLY A 50 -6.33 12.72 0.87
C GLY A 50 -7.55 13.40 1.53
N ARG A 51 -8.72 12.77 1.38
CA ARG A 51 -10.00 13.22 1.95
C ARG A 51 -10.43 12.47 3.19
N SER A 52 -9.69 11.43 3.61
CA SER A 52 -9.97 10.69 4.83
C SER A 52 -9.50 11.44 6.06
N PRO A 53 -10.30 11.48 7.15
CA PRO A 53 -9.95 12.26 8.32
C PRO A 53 -8.73 11.71 9.06
N MET A 54 -8.00 12.59 9.72
CA MET A 54 -7.03 12.22 10.75
C MET A 54 -7.79 12.10 12.08
N ILE A 55 -7.86 10.89 12.62
CA ILE A 55 -8.68 10.60 13.83
C ILE A 55 -7.84 10.43 15.09
N ALA A 56 -6.52 10.39 14.97
CA ALA A 56 -5.58 10.19 16.07
C ALA A 56 -4.37 11.12 15.92
N GLU A 57 -3.65 11.33 16.99
CA GLU A 57 -2.41 12.13 17.00
C GLU A 57 -1.33 11.49 16.11
N LYS A 58 -1.27 10.15 16.07
CA LYS A 58 -0.30 9.37 15.29
C LYS A 58 -0.98 8.43 14.32
N LEU A 59 -0.35 8.22 13.19
CA LEU A 59 -0.73 7.16 12.27
C LEU A 59 -0.19 5.81 12.78
N ILE A 60 -1.05 4.78 12.75
CA ILE A 60 -0.70 3.39 13.12
C ILE A 60 -1.20 2.48 12.01
N VAL A 61 -0.37 1.55 11.56
CA VAL A 61 -0.72 0.64 10.43
C VAL A 61 -1.94 -0.21 10.77
N GLY A 62 -2.02 -0.73 11.99
CA GLY A 62 -3.18 -1.49 12.44
C GLY A 62 -4.48 -0.67 12.52
N ASP A 63 -4.41 0.64 12.85
CA ASP A 63 -5.59 1.52 12.82
C ASP A 63 -6.07 1.74 11.38
N MET A 64 -5.15 1.90 10.43
CA MET A 64 -5.48 1.97 9.01
C MET A 64 -6.10 0.65 8.53
N GLY A 65 -5.57 -0.51 8.97
CA GLY A 65 -6.14 -1.82 8.69
C GLY A 65 -7.56 -1.97 9.21
N ARG A 66 -7.82 -1.56 10.46
CA ARG A 66 -9.16 -1.55 11.06
C ARG A 66 -10.13 -0.65 10.29
N ALA A 67 -9.69 0.53 9.87
CA ALA A 67 -10.51 1.42 9.04
C ALA A 67 -10.87 0.82 7.67
N VAL A 68 -9.96 0.04 7.07
CA VAL A 68 -10.26 -0.71 5.85
C VAL A 68 -11.28 -1.80 6.11
N LEU A 69 -11.22 -2.52 7.25
CA LEU A 69 -12.24 -3.51 7.63
C LEU A 69 -13.62 -2.87 7.84
N GLU A 70 -13.69 -1.72 8.52
CA GLU A 70 -14.93 -0.95 8.68
C GLU A 70 -15.52 -0.57 7.31
N LEU A 71 -14.68 -0.11 6.37
CA LEU A 71 -15.11 0.17 4.99
C LEU A 71 -15.62 -1.10 4.28
N MET A 72 -14.95 -2.23 4.45
CA MET A 72 -15.41 -3.50 3.87
C MET A 72 -16.79 -3.89 4.43
N ASP A 73 -17.03 -3.68 5.72
CA ASP A 73 -18.32 -3.97 6.37
C ASP A 73 -19.41 -3.01 5.85
N GLU A 74 -19.12 -1.71 5.73
CA GLU A 74 -20.05 -0.72 5.14
C GLU A 74 -20.45 -1.07 3.70
N LEU A 75 -19.51 -1.62 2.92
CA LEU A 75 -19.73 -2.05 1.53
C LEU A 75 -20.29 -3.46 1.39
N ALA A 76 -20.57 -4.13 2.50
CA ALA A 76 -21.00 -5.53 2.57
C ALA A 76 -20.03 -6.48 1.83
N LEU A 77 -18.73 -6.26 1.98
CA LEU A 77 -17.66 -7.10 1.43
C LEU A 77 -17.16 -8.08 2.49
N PRO A 78 -17.57 -9.36 2.48
CA PRO A 78 -17.08 -10.33 3.45
C PRO A 78 -15.59 -10.63 3.28
N TRP A 79 -15.07 -10.48 2.08
CA TRP A 79 -13.66 -10.59 1.71
C TRP A 79 -13.34 -9.70 0.51
N ALA A 80 -12.06 -9.44 0.27
CA ALA A 80 -11.59 -8.76 -0.93
C ALA A 80 -10.20 -9.29 -1.35
N HIS A 81 -9.83 -9.08 -2.62
CA HIS A 81 -8.44 -9.08 -3.02
C HIS A 81 -7.82 -7.75 -2.61
N LEU A 82 -6.57 -7.78 -2.12
CA LEU A 82 -5.86 -6.58 -1.71
C LEU A 82 -4.63 -6.37 -2.59
N VAL A 83 -4.46 -5.16 -3.09
CA VAL A 83 -3.22 -4.67 -3.71
C VAL A 83 -2.75 -3.48 -2.91
N GLY A 84 -1.65 -3.63 -2.19
CA GLY A 84 -1.10 -2.58 -1.34
C GLY A 84 0.28 -2.14 -1.80
N SER A 85 0.49 -0.84 -1.89
CA SER A 85 1.75 -0.22 -2.28
C SER A 85 2.43 0.45 -1.09
N SER A 86 3.68 0.09 -0.77
CA SER A 86 4.48 0.69 0.32
C SER A 86 3.70 0.67 1.64
N LEU A 87 3.34 1.82 2.24
CA LEU A 87 2.49 1.88 3.43
C LEU A 87 1.18 1.09 3.25
N GLY A 88 0.51 1.23 2.09
CA GLY A 88 -0.67 0.42 1.78
C GLY A 88 -0.38 -1.09 1.71
N GLY A 89 0.85 -1.47 1.34
CA GLY A 89 1.34 -2.83 1.42
C GLY A 89 1.51 -3.31 2.87
N ALA A 90 2.01 -2.45 3.76
CA ALA A 90 2.08 -2.74 5.19
C ALA A 90 0.68 -2.95 5.80
N VAL A 91 -0.29 -2.11 5.43
CA VAL A 91 -1.70 -2.25 5.82
C VAL A 91 -2.30 -3.57 5.28
N ALA A 92 -2.05 -3.89 4.00
CA ALA A 92 -2.52 -5.13 3.38
C ALA A 92 -1.93 -6.38 4.06
N LEU A 93 -0.63 -6.34 4.40
CA LEU A 93 0.03 -7.43 5.12
C LEU A 93 -0.53 -7.57 6.54
N TRP A 94 -0.74 -6.46 7.24
CA TRP A 94 -1.37 -6.47 8.56
C TRP A 94 -2.76 -7.13 8.50
N LEU A 95 -3.58 -6.77 7.50
CA LEU A 95 -4.90 -7.39 7.28
C LEU A 95 -4.78 -8.90 7.01
N ALA A 96 -3.85 -9.32 6.17
CA ALA A 96 -3.67 -10.73 5.84
C ALA A 96 -3.20 -11.58 7.04
N VAL A 97 -2.44 -10.97 7.95
CA VAL A 97 -1.96 -11.63 9.18
C VAL A 97 -3.04 -11.70 10.26
N HIS A 98 -3.76 -10.59 10.51
CA HIS A 98 -4.69 -10.49 11.64
C HIS A 98 -6.14 -10.85 11.29
N HIS A 99 -6.52 -10.75 10.01
CA HIS A 99 -7.87 -11.03 9.51
C HIS A 99 -7.80 -11.85 8.21
N PRO A 100 -7.16 -13.04 8.25
CA PRO A 100 -6.90 -13.85 7.05
C PRO A 100 -8.17 -14.22 6.27
N GLU A 101 -9.30 -14.36 6.95
CA GLU A 101 -10.61 -14.66 6.35
C GLU A 101 -11.18 -13.50 5.50
N ARG A 102 -10.67 -12.28 5.71
CA ARG A 102 -11.08 -11.08 4.96
C ARG A 102 -10.27 -10.86 3.70
N VAL A 103 -9.15 -11.59 3.52
CA VAL A 103 -8.21 -11.41 2.41
C VAL A 103 -8.17 -12.67 1.54
N SER A 104 -8.67 -12.57 0.31
CA SER A 104 -8.70 -13.71 -0.62
C SER A 104 -7.35 -13.91 -1.32
N LYS A 105 -6.81 -12.87 -1.94
CA LYS A 105 -5.45 -12.85 -2.54
C LYS A 105 -4.77 -11.54 -2.21
N LEU A 106 -3.46 -11.57 -2.12
CA LEU A 106 -2.63 -10.46 -1.66
C LEU A 106 -1.57 -10.08 -2.68
N VAL A 107 -1.48 -8.82 -3.03
CA VAL A 107 -0.36 -8.25 -3.80
C VAL A 107 0.36 -7.24 -2.93
N LEU A 108 1.60 -7.52 -2.60
CA LEU A 108 2.49 -6.67 -1.83
C LEU A 108 3.48 -6.00 -2.78
N TYR A 109 3.27 -4.71 -3.00
CA TYR A 109 4.05 -3.94 -3.94
C TYR A 109 5.01 -3.02 -3.21
N ARG A 110 6.33 -3.20 -3.42
CA ARG A 110 7.42 -2.42 -2.82
C ARG A 110 7.31 -2.25 -1.30
N VAL A 111 7.09 -3.34 -0.59
CA VAL A 111 7.01 -3.40 0.86
C VAL A 111 7.67 -4.66 1.39
N GLY A 112 8.53 -4.51 2.41
CA GLY A 112 9.07 -5.62 3.18
C GLY A 112 8.10 -6.06 4.29
N TYR A 113 8.52 -7.03 5.09
CA TYR A 113 7.69 -7.54 6.21
C TYR A 113 7.97 -6.81 7.53
N ARG A 114 9.02 -6.02 7.59
CA ARG A 114 9.42 -5.25 8.78
C ARG A 114 10.16 -3.98 8.39
N LYS A 115 10.24 -3.05 9.35
CA LYS A 115 11.14 -1.89 9.28
C LYS A 115 12.34 -2.10 10.19
N ASP A 116 13.51 -1.73 9.70
CA ASP A 116 14.76 -1.59 10.42
C ASP A 116 15.40 -0.23 10.09
N GLU A 117 16.51 0.10 10.73
CA GLU A 117 17.19 1.40 10.55
C GLU A 117 17.57 1.67 9.09
N ASN A 118 17.99 0.65 8.33
CA ASN A 118 18.39 0.82 6.94
C ASN A 118 17.20 1.14 6.04
N THR A 119 16.12 0.36 6.16
CA THR A 119 14.89 0.55 5.38
C THR A 119 14.15 1.82 5.77
N HIS A 120 14.25 2.23 7.06
CA HIS A 120 13.66 3.48 7.53
C HIS A 120 14.44 4.71 7.08
N ALA A 121 15.75 4.63 6.85
CA ALA A 121 16.54 5.75 6.34
C ALA A 121 15.98 6.28 5.00
N GLY A 122 15.55 5.39 4.10
CA GLY A 122 14.86 5.77 2.86
C GLY A 122 13.52 6.47 3.12
N THR A 123 12.74 6.00 4.09
CA THR A 123 11.47 6.61 4.48
C THR A 123 11.68 8.00 5.08
N ARG A 124 12.68 8.18 5.95
CA ARG A 124 13.07 9.49 6.51
C ARG A 124 13.47 10.48 5.41
N GLY A 125 14.22 10.03 4.39
CA GLY A 125 14.58 10.87 3.26
C GLY A 125 13.35 11.38 2.49
N MET A 126 12.32 10.56 2.35
CA MET A 126 11.04 10.94 1.72
C MET A 126 10.14 11.79 2.63
N ALA A 127 10.40 11.87 3.93
CA ALA A 127 9.70 12.78 4.83
C ALA A 127 10.19 14.24 4.73
N ASP A 128 11.33 14.49 4.07
CA ASP A 128 11.81 15.84 3.79
C ASP A 128 11.01 16.47 2.63
N PRO A 129 10.30 17.58 2.84
CA PRO A 129 9.59 18.29 1.77
C PRO A 129 10.50 18.71 0.60
N ALA A 130 11.81 18.95 0.85
CA ALA A 130 12.75 19.31 -0.19
C ALA A 130 12.93 18.19 -1.22
N TYR A 131 12.84 16.94 -0.82
CA TYR A 131 12.87 15.79 -1.73
C TYR A 131 11.75 15.89 -2.79
N TRP A 132 10.51 16.11 -2.35
CA TRP A 132 9.34 16.17 -3.24
C TRP A 132 9.31 17.43 -4.10
N ARG A 133 9.85 18.55 -3.59
CA ARG A 133 10.08 19.75 -4.40
C ARG A 133 11.14 19.49 -5.47
N GLY A 134 12.22 18.77 -5.13
CA GLY A 134 13.29 18.39 -6.05
C GLY A 134 12.84 17.50 -7.21
N VAL A 135 11.93 16.57 -6.95
CA VAL A 135 11.33 15.69 -7.99
C VAL A 135 10.08 16.29 -8.65
N GLY A 136 9.68 17.51 -8.29
CA GLY A 136 8.58 18.24 -8.94
C GLY A 136 7.18 17.78 -8.55
N MET A 137 7.03 16.94 -7.53
CA MET A 137 5.73 16.38 -7.12
C MET A 137 4.96 17.21 -6.09
N HIS A 138 5.56 18.25 -5.51
CA HIS A 138 4.99 19.03 -4.41
C HIS A 138 3.61 19.64 -4.74
N LYS A 139 3.38 20.09 -6.00
CA LYS A 139 2.07 20.63 -6.40
C LYS A 139 0.99 19.58 -6.37
N TRP A 140 1.28 18.40 -6.89
CA TRP A 140 0.34 17.28 -6.88
C TRP A 140 0.03 16.84 -5.43
N LEU A 141 1.05 16.75 -4.57
CA LEU A 141 0.88 16.45 -3.15
C LEU A 141 0.03 17.51 -2.44
N SER A 142 0.27 18.80 -2.72
CA SER A 142 -0.54 19.90 -2.22
C SER A 142 -2.00 19.74 -2.62
N ASP A 143 -2.28 19.41 -3.87
CA ASP A 143 -3.64 19.29 -4.36
C ASP A 143 -4.40 18.12 -3.73
N ILE A 144 -3.77 16.93 -3.64
CA ILE A 144 -4.43 15.75 -3.07
C ILE A 144 -4.63 15.84 -1.55
N HIS A 145 -3.75 16.55 -0.82
CA HIS A 145 -3.82 16.71 0.63
C HIS A 145 -4.41 18.05 1.09
N ARG A 146 -4.86 18.92 0.20
CA ARG A 146 -5.55 20.17 0.58
C ARG A 146 -6.68 19.97 1.59
N PRO A 147 -7.47 18.88 1.55
CA PRO A 147 -8.51 18.62 2.54
C PRO A 147 -7.98 18.39 3.96
N GLN A 148 -6.69 18.05 4.13
CA GLN A 148 -6.07 17.80 5.44
C GLN A 148 -5.72 19.08 6.22
N GLY A 149 -5.89 20.28 5.64
CA GLY A 149 -5.63 21.53 6.36
C GLY A 149 -5.04 22.66 5.47
N GLY A 150 -5.12 22.52 4.15
CA GLY A 150 -4.65 23.54 3.22
C GLY A 150 -3.51 23.10 2.31
N PRO A 151 -2.89 24.06 1.59
CA PRO A 151 -1.93 23.72 0.53
C PRO A 151 -0.62 23.08 1.03
N ASP A 152 -0.26 23.30 2.28
CA ASP A 152 0.99 22.79 2.87
C ASP A 152 0.76 21.56 3.77
N ALA A 153 -0.49 21.09 3.91
CA ALA A 153 -0.82 19.94 4.75
C ALA A 153 -0.08 18.65 4.37
N TRP A 154 0.31 18.52 3.11
CA TRP A 154 1.08 17.36 2.62
C TRP A 154 2.44 17.19 3.33
N GLU A 155 3.06 18.29 3.80
CA GLU A 155 4.34 18.25 4.53
C GLU A 155 4.17 17.55 5.88
N GLU A 156 3.07 17.81 6.57
CA GLU A 156 2.72 17.13 7.81
C GLU A 156 2.35 15.66 7.55
N VAL A 157 1.63 15.36 6.48
CA VAL A 157 1.25 13.99 6.12
C VAL A 157 2.48 13.11 5.87
N ILE A 158 3.47 13.58 5.11
CA ILE A 158 4.71 12.80 4.86
C ILE A 158 5.54 12.62 6.14
N GLY A 159 5.57 13.61 7.02
CA GLY A 159 6.21 13.51 8.34
C GLY A 159 5.58 12.41 9.20
N ARG A 160 4.26 12.42 9.34
CA ARG A 160 3.48 11.41 10.08
C ARG A 160 3.66 9.99 9.53
N VAL A 161 3.81 9.85 8.21
CA VAL A 161 4.12 8.54 7.59
C VAL A 161 5.48 8.02 8.04
N SER A 162 6.49 8.88 8.10
CA SER A 162 7.81 8.49 8.58
C SER A 162 7.76 8.08 10.06
N GLU A 163 7.03 8.82 10.89
CA GLU A 163 6.82 8.47 12.31
C GLU A 163 6.10 7.14 12.49
N ALA A 164 5.07 6.86 11.67
CA ALA A 164 4.32 5.60 11.70
C ALA A 164 5.18 4.37 11.35
N LEU A 165 6.26 4.58 10.61
CA LEU A 165 7.19 3.54 10.17
C LEU A 165 8.52 3.57 10.93
N GLU A 166 8.62 4.31 12.04
CA GLU A 166 9.82 4.35 12.90
C GLU A 166 10.07 2.96 13.51
N PRO A 167 11.26 2.34 13.30
CA PRO A 167 11.53 0.96 13.72
C PRO A 167 11.26 0.65 15.19
N ALA A 168 11.49 1.64 16.08
CA ALA A 168 11.32 1.48 17.51
C ALA A 168 9.84 1.44 17.96
N THR A 169 8.90 1.92 17.13
CA THR A 169 7.49 2.14 17.56
C THR A 169 6.45 1.63 16.56
N THR A 170 6.85 1.26 15.36
CA THR A 170 5.93 0.79 14.34
C THR A 170 5.32 -0.57 14.69
N ASP A 171 4.07 -0.77 14.36
CA ASP A 171 3.41 -2.07 14.37
C ASP A 171 3.54 -2.83 13.03
N HIS A 172 4.28 -2.28 12.06
CA HIS A 172 4.73 -2.98 10.87
C HIS A 172 6.08 -3.68 11.14
N ALA A 173 6.03 -4.70 12.00
CA ALA A 173 7.16 -5.52 12.40
C ALA A 173 6.68 -6.96 12.55
N HIS A 174 6.73 -7.72 11.47
CA HIS A 174 6.32 -9.12 11.45
C HIS A 174 7.54 -10.04 11.50
N ASP A 175 7.37 -11.21 12.10
CA ASP A 175 8.36 -12.28 12.09
C ASP A 175 8.11 -13.24 10.93
N LEU A 176 9.16 -13.91 10.44
CA LEU A 176 9.05 -14.89 9.37
C LEU A 176 8.11 -16.06 9.73
N GLU A 177 8.10 -16.48 11.01
CA GLU A 177 7.17 -17.52 11.50
C GLU A 177 5.69 -17.15 11.30
N ILE A 178 5.35 -15.86 11.35
CA ILE A 178 3.99 -15.39 11.06
C ILE A 178 3.70 -15.51 9.56
N LEU A 179 4.66 -15.15 8.71
CA LEU A 179 4.53 -15.24 7.27
C LEU A 179 4.43 -16.68 6.77
N GLU A 180 5.10 -17.64 7.43
CA GLU A 180 5.00 -19.08 7.14
C GLU A 180 3.57 -19.62 7.28
N ARG A 181 2.75 -18.98 8.11
CA ARG A 181 1.35 -19.38 8.36
C ARG A 181 0.34 -18.72 7.42
N MET A 182 0.79 -17.83 6.54
CA MET A 182 -0.10 -17.16 5.60
C MET A 182 -0.63 -18.15 4.56
N ALA A 183 -1.96 -18.27 4.48
CA ALA A 183 -2.64 -19.17 3.55
C ALA A 183 -3.02 -18.50 2.23
N GLN A 184 -3.07 -17.16 2.20
CA GLN A 184 -3.51 -16.41 1.02
C GLN A 184 -2.45 -16.51 -0.08
N PRO A 185 -2.86 -16.81 -1.33
CA PRO A 185 -1.98 -16.63 -2.47
C PRO A 185 -1.45 -15.20 -2.49
N THR A 186 -0.13 -15.07 -2.50
CA THR A 186 0.56 -13.77 -2.41
C THR A 186 1.44 -13.54 -3.63
N LEU A 187 1.42 -12.33 -4.17
CA LEU A 187 2.35 -11.86 -5.19
C LEU A 187 3.19 -10.72 -4.61
N LEU A 188 4.49 -10.92 -4.55
CA LEU A 188 5.45 -9.87 -4.20
C LEU A 188 5.90 -9.16 -5.47
N VAL A 189 5.84 -7.83 -5.47
CA VAL A 189 6.28 -6.99 -6.59
C VAL A 189 7.25 -5.93 -6.07
N VAL A 190 8.48 -5.89 -6.60
CA VAL A 190 9.53 -4.98 -6.11
C VAL A 190 10.44 -4.52 -7.24
N GLY A 191 11.05 -3.35 -7.08
CA GLY A 191 12.16 -2.89 -7.92
C GLY A 191 13.50 -3.48 -7.45
N ASP A 192 14.40 -3.81 -8.38
CA ASP A 192 15.73 -4.36 -8.06
C ASP A 192 16.68 -3.34 -7.39
N ARG A 193 16.28 -2.08 -7.31
CA ARG A 193 17.04 -0.95 -6.73
C ARG A 193 16.24 -0.19 -5.68
N ASP A 194 15.32 -0.88 -5.00
CA ASP A 194 14.47 -0.28 -3.97
C ASP A 194 15.20 -0.25 -2.61
N PRO A 195 15.56 0.95 -2.08
CA PRO A 195 16.25 1.04 -0.79
C PRO A 195 15.30 0.96 0.42
N VAL A 196 13.98 1.07 0.20
CA VAL A 196 12.95 1.07 1.26
C VAL A 196 12.37 -0.33 1.45
N ALA A 197 12.32 -1.11 0.38
CA ALA A 197 11.95 -2.52 0.37
C ALA A 197 13.05 -3.31 -0.33
N PRO A 198 14.18 -3.56 0.33
CA PRO A 198 15.36 -4.18 -0.28
C PRO A 198 15.06 -5.61 -0.71
N LEU A 199 15.68 -6.00 -1.83
CA LEU A 199 15.42 -7.29 -2.46
C LEU A 199 15.70 -8.46 -1.50
N GLU A 200 16.65 -8.31 -0.58
CA GLU A 200 16.97 -9.31 0.44
C GLU A 200 15.77 -9.66 1.31
N GLN A 201 15.06 -8.64 1.85
CA GLN A 201 13.83 -8.86 2.63
C GLN A 201 12.72 -9.50 1.77
N ILE A 202 12.60 -9.12 0.52
CA ILE A 202 11.60 -9.69 -0.39
C ILE A 202 11.92 -11.16 -0.71
N LEU A 203 13.19 -11.52 -0.84
CA LEU A 203 13.58 -12.92 -1.02
C LEU A 203 13.35 -13.77 0.24
N GLU A 204 13.54 -13.21 1.45
CA GLU A 204 13.14 -13.86 2.70
C GLU A 204 11.63 -14.14 2.71
N MET A 205 10.79 -13.14 2.37
CA MET A 205 9.33 -13.30 2.26
C MET A 205 8.96 -14.37 1.22
N PHE A 206 9.58 -14.33 0.04
CA PHE A 206 9.32 -15.28 -1.04
C PHE A 206 9.66 -16.71 -0.65
N GLY A 207 10.75 -16.92 0.08
CA GLY A 207 11.16 -18.24 0.59
C GLY A 207 10.32 -18.76 1.76
N THR A 208 9.56 -17.85 2.42
CA THR A 208 8.82 -18.18 3.65
C THR A 208 7.31 -18.33 3.41
N ILE A 209 6.69 -17.46 2.61
CA ILE A 209 5.25 -17.52 2.36
C ILE A 209 4.93 -18.71 1.47
N PRO A 210 4.07 -19.67 1.91
CA PRO A 210 3.89 -20.96 1.21
C PRO A 210 3.37 -20.86 -0.23
N ASN A 211 2.44 -19.96 -0.51
CA ASN A 211 1.87 -19.77 -1.85
C ASN A 211 2.23 -18.38 -2.37
N CYS A 212 3.50 -18.20 -2.70
CA CYS A 212 4.07 -16.92 -3.07
C CYS A 212 4.63 -16.90 -4.49
N GLY A 213 4.27 -15.87 -5.26
CA GLY A 213 4.91 -15.49 -6.51
C GLY A 213 5.80 -14.26 -6.31
N LEU A 214 6.84 -14.13 -7.12
CA LEU A 214 7.75 -12.97 -7.09
C LEU A 214 7.90 -12.36 -8.49
N TRP A 215 7.72 -11.05 -8.57
CA TRP A 215 8.03 -10.26 -9.75
C TRP A 215 9.00 -9.13 -9.40
N VAL A 216 10.22 -9.23 -9.91
CA VAL A 216 11.24 -8.19 -9.75
C VAL A 216 11.27 -7.32 -11.00
N MET A 217 11.09 -6.01 -10.83
CA MET A 217 11.13 -5.04 -11.91
C MET A 217 12.56 -4.51 -12.08
N PRO A 218 13.17 -4.67 -13.28
CA PRO A 218 14.54 -4.23 -13.50
C PRO A 218 14.65 -2.70 -13.52
N TYR A 219 15.78 -2.20 -13.01
CA TYR A 219 16.12 -0.78 -12.96
C TYR A 219 15.08 0.10 -12.27
N ALA A 220 14.39 -0.44 -11.27
CA ALA A 220 13.33 0.24 -10.55
C ALA A 220 13.71 0.51 -9.09
N THR A 221 13.52 1.75 -8.66
CA THR A 221 13.64 2.20 -7.26
C THR A 221 12.26 2.24 -6.61
N HIS A 222 12.19 2.59 -5.33
CA HIS A 222 10.90 2.74 -4.61
C HIS A 222 9.95 3.71 -5.31
N VAL A 223 10.45 4.80 -5.88
CA VAL A 223 9.63 5.82 -6.58
C VAL A 223 9.43 5.48 -8.04
N THR A 224 10.46 5.03 -8.75
CA THR A 224 10.40 4.74 -10.19
C THR A 224 9.78 3.38 -10.53
N ALA A 225 9.64 2.50 -9.54
CA ALA A 225 8.79 1.31 -9.65
C ALA A 225 7.31 1.66 -9.80
N GLY A 226 6.97 2.94 -9.63
CA GLY A 226 5.62 3.45 -9.59
C GLY A 226 4.87 3.40 -10.91
N ASN A 227 3.77 4.04 -10.90
CA ASN A 227 2.56 3.72 -11.60
C ASN A 227 2.41 4.36 -12.99
N THR A 228 3.35 5.18 -13.46
CA THR A 228 3.11 5.94 -14.68
C THR A 228 3.35 5.09 -15.94
N TRP A 229 4.58 4.88 -16.32
CA TRP A 229 4.92 4.18 -17.56
C TRP A 229 4.89 2.64 -17.47
N ARG A 230 4.71 2.07 -16.26
CA ARG A 230 4.53 0.63 -16.03
C ARG A 230 3.09 0.23 -15.70
N ALA A 231 2.14 1.18 -15.72
CA ALA A 231 0.77 0.96 -15.27
C ALA A 231 0.09 -0.22 -15.98
N GLU A 232 0.24 -0.33 -17.28
CA GLU A 232 -0.38 -1.40 -18.07
C GLU A 232 0.22 -2.77 -17.76
N SER A 233 1.56 -2.89 -17.73
CA SER A 233 2.21 -4.16 -17.41
C SER A 233 1.91 -4.60 -15.97
N PHE A 234 1.90 -3.66 -15.02
CA PHE A 234 1.53 -3.93 -13.64
C PHE A 234 0.08 -4.44 -13.55
N ALA A 235 -0.87 -3.72 -14.14
CA ALA A 235 -2.27 -4.13 -14.10
C ALA A 235 -2.51 -5.47 -14.79
N LEU A 236 -1.81 -5.75 -15.89
CA LEU A 236 -1.91 -7.03 -16.61
C LEU A 236 -1.42 -8.20 -15.74
N GLU A 237 -0.22 -8.11 -15.17
CA GLU A 237 0.35 -9.20 -14.37
C GLU A 237 -0.41 -9.41 -13.05
N VAL A 238 -0.83 -8.33 -12.40
CA VAL A 238 -1.67 -8.42 -11.20
C VAL A 238 -3.03 -9.03 -11.53
N THR A 239 -3.67 -8.64 -12.63
CA THR A 239 -4.94 -9.25 -13.07
C THR A 239 -4.79 -10.75 -13.33
N ARG A 240 -3.73 -11.17 -14.02
CA ARG A 240 -3.43 -12.61 -14.27
C ARG A 240 -3.30 -13.38 -12.95
N PHE A 241 -2.58 -12.80 -11.99
CA PHE A 241 -2.43 -13.41 -10.68
C PHE A 241 -3.77 -13.50 -9.93
N LEU A 242 -4.56 -12.41 -9.89
CA LEU A 242 -5.83 -12.36 -9.18
C LEU A 242 -6.89 -13.32 -9.79
N GLN A 243 -6.89 -13.50 -11.11
CA GLN A 243 -7.81 -14.41 -11.83
C GLN A 243 -7.34 -15.88 -11.85
N ARG A 244 -6.12 -16.17 -11.40
CA ARG A 244 -5.61 -17.53 -11.35
C ARG A 244 -6.51 -18.40 -10.47
N ARG A 245 -7.05 -19.48 -11.04
CA ARG A 245 -7.74 -20.53 -10.26
C ARG A 245 -6.70 -21.29 -9.43
N GLN A 246 -7.02 -21.55 -8.19
CA GLN A 246 -6.23 -22.41 -7.31
C GLN A 246 -6.38 -23.86 -7.71
#